data_50d6d53b77cee2885cbe98623d626f8e
#
_entry.id   50d6d53b77cee2885cbe98623d626f8e
#
_cell.length_a   1.000
_cell.length_b   1.000
_cell.length_c   1.000
_cell.angle_alpha   90.00
_cell.angle_beta   90.00
_cell.angle_gamma   90.00
#
_symmetry.space_group_name_H-M   'P 1'
#
loop_
_entity.id
_entity.type
_entity.pdbx_description
1 polymer ?
#
loop_
_entity_poly.entity_id
_entity_poly.type
_entity_poly.pdbx_seq_one_letter_code
_entity_poly.pdbx_strand_id
1 'polypeptide(L)' 'MAQDNEYVRKLIAARDREVTHRRDIAEALAEKHNRGDTENMREAFIKIQDVIEAIERAVWHERFIADPKFEPLSPFGFRS' A
#
# COMPACT_ATOMS: atom_id res chain seq x y z
N MET A 1 20.12 -6.07 14.19
CA MET A 1 18.83 -5.84 13.59
C MET A 1 18.73 -4.43 13.07
N ALA A 2 18.42 -4.29 11.81
CA ALA A 2 18.35 -2.97 11.21
C ALA A 2 17.07 -2.27 11.63
N GLN A 3 17.20 -1.02 12.05
CA GLN A 3 16.02 -0.21 12.31
C GLN A 3 15.57 0.43 11.01
N ASP A 4 14.27 0.57 10.87
CA ASP A 4 13.74 1.26 9.73
C ASP A 4 14.17 2.72 9.79
N ASN A 5 14.63 3.23 8.67
CA ASN A 5 15.06 4.61 8.60
C ASN A 5 13.84 5.52 8.46
N GLU A 6 14.13 6.81 8.37
CA GLU A 6 13.09 7.81 8.31
C GLU A 6 12.19 7.62 7.10
N TYR A 7 12.77 7.22 5.98
CA TYR A 7 11.99 7.05 4.75
C TYR A 7 11.03 5.87 4.87
N VAL A 8 11.49 4.79 5.48
CA VAL A 8 10.62 3.63 5.69
C VAL A 8 9.46 4.01 6.60
N ARG A 9 9.74 4.73 7.67
CA ARG A 9 8.67 5.14 8.58
C ARG A 9 7.64 6.02 7.89
N LYS A 10 8.10 6.93 7.03
CA LYS A 10 7.19 7.80 6.28
C LYS A 10 6.34 6.99 5.31
N LEU A 11 6.95 6.02 4.65
CA LEU A 11 6.21 5.18 3.73
C LEU A 11 5.16 4.35 4.46
N ILE A 12 5.51 3.82 5.61
CA ILE A 12 4.56 3.03 6.40
C ILE A 12 3.39 3.91 6.85
N ALA A 13 3.67 5.13 7.29
CA ALA A 13 2.62 6.05 7.70
C ALA A 13 1.69 6.37 6.53
N ALA A 14 2.27 6.57 5.34
CA ALA A 14 1.48 6.83 4.16
C ALA A 14 0.62 5.62 3.80
N ARG A 15 1.20 4.42 3.88
CA ARG A 15 0.44 3.21 3.62
C ARG A 15 -0.73 3.07 4.58
N ASP A 16 -0.50 3.31 5.87
CA ASP A 16 -1.56 3.16 6.85
C ASP A 16 -2.72 4.12 6.57
N ARG A 17 -2.40 5.33 6.13
CA ARG A 17 -3.44 6.28 5.74
C ARG A 17 -4.25 5.77 4.55
N GLU A 18 -3.58 5.21 3.57
CA GLU A 18 -4.26 4.67 2.40
C GLU A 18 -5.10 3.45 2.75
N VAL A 19 -4.64 2.63 3.68
CA VAL A 19 -5.41 1.47 4.12
C VAL A 19 -6.71 1.93 4.79
N THR A 20 -6.63 2.97 5.62
CA THR A 20 -7.84 3.50 6.25
C THR A 20 -8.81 4.00 5.20
N HIS A 21 -8.32 4.73 4.22
CA HIS A 21 -9.16 5.22 3.14
C HIS A 21 -9.79 4.08 2.35
N ARG A 22 -9.00 3.05 2.07
CA ARG A 22 -9.53 1.88 1.36
C ARG A 22 -10.65 1.21 2.13
N ARG A 23 -10.51 1.12 3.45
CA ARG A 23 -11.57 0.53 4.27
C ARG A 23 -12.85 1.34 4.24
N ASP A 24 -12.72 2.66 4.24
CA ASP A 24 -13.89 3.52 4.14
C ASP A 24 -14.63 3.31 2.82
N ILE A 25 -13.88 3.19 1.74
CA ILE A 25 -14.48 2.96 0.44
C ILE A 25 -15.10 1.58 0.37
N ALA A 26 -14.46 0.59 0.97
CA ALA A 26 -15.02 -0.75 0.99
C ALA A 26 -16.35 -0.79 1.71
N GLU A 27 -16.45 -0.06 2.83
CA GLU A 27 -17.73 0.03 3.54
C GLU A 27 -18.80 0.65 2.67
N ALA A 28 -18.45 1.74 1.98
CA ALA A 28 -19.40 2.39 1.10
C ALA A 28 -19.85 1.48 -0.03
N LEU A 29 -18.90 0.72 -0.60
CA LEU A 29 -19.24 -0.19 -1.68
C LEU A 29 -20.14 -1.34 -1.22
N ALA A 30 -20.03 -1.72 0.05
CA ALA A 30 -20.85 -2.80 0.58
C ALA A 30 -22.28 -2.37 0.86
N GLU A 31 -22.55 -1.09 0.91
CA GLU A 31 -23.88 -0.59 1.18
C GLU A 31 -24.76 -0.64 -0.05
N LYS A 32 -25.95 -1.15 0.11
CA LYS A 32 -26.82 -1.44 -1.03
C LYS A 32 -27.40 -0.22 -1.71
N HIS A 33 -27.51 0.88 -0.99
CA HIS A 33 -28.13 2.06 -1.60
C HIS A 33 -27.15 3.10 -2.06
N ASN A 34 -25.93 2.75 -2.14
CA ASN A 34 -24.93 3.61 -2.73
C ASN A 34 -24.97 3.44 -4.23
N ARG A 35 -25.71 4.27 -4.90
CA ARG A 35 -25.92 4.01 -6.31
C ARG A 35 -25.14 4.89 -7.25
N GLY A 36 -25.16 6.17 -7.02
CA GLY A 36 -24.69 7.09 -8.02
C GLY A 36 -23.20 7.04 -8.28
N ASP A 37 -22.41 6.70 -7.26
CA ASP A 37 -20.96 6.82 -7.35
C ASP A 37 -20.22 5.50 -7.29
N THR A 38 -20.93 4.40 -7.53
CA THR A 38 -20.32 3.09 -7.41
C THR A 38 -19.11 2.95 -8.33
N GLU A 39 -19.24 3.45 -9.55
CA GLU A 39 -18.17 3.35 -10.53
C GLU A 39 -16.96 4.14 -10.07
N ASN A 40 -17.17 5.37 -9.60
CA ASN A 40 -16.08 6.19 -9.11
C ASN A 40 -15.44 5.59 -7.87
N MET A 41 -16.25 4.99 -7.02
CA MET A 41 -15.73 4.35 -5.83
C MET A 41 -14.87 3.13 -6.17
N ARG A 42 -15.29 2.38 -7.18
CA ARG A 42 -14.50 1.25 -7.63
C ARG A 42 -13.15 1.70 -8.17
N GLU A 43 -13.16 2.76 -8.98
CA GLU A 43 -11.91 3.29 -9.50
C GLU A 43 -11.00 3.79 -8.38
N ALA A 44 -11.58 4.48 -7.41
CA ALA A 44 -10.81 4.97 -6.29
C ALA A 44 -10.22 3.80 -5.49
N PHE A 45 -11.01 2.75 -5.30
CA PHE A 45 -10.54 1.56 -4.60
C PHE A 45 -9.32 0.96 -5.30
N ILE A 46 -9.40 0.82 -6.62
CA ILE A 46 -8.31 0.25 -7.39
C ILE A 46 -7.07 1.12 -7.30
N LYS A 47 -7.25 2.45 -7.44
CA LYS A 47 -6.12 3.35 -7.36
C LYS A 47 -5.46 3.33 -6.00
N ILE A 48 -6.26 3.27 -4.95
CA ILE A 48 -5.71 3.20 -3.59
C ILE A 48 -4.95 1.90 -3.41
N GLN A 49 -5.50 0.80 -3.90
CA GLN A 49 -4.82 -0.48 -3.80
C GLN A 49 -3.49 -0.46 -4.54
N ASP A 50 -3.45 0.15 -5.73
CA ASP A 50 -2.20 0.29 -6.47
C ASP A 50 -1.18 1.12 -5.69
N VAL A 51 -1.63 2.19 -5.04
CA VAL A 51 -0.74 3.02 -4.23
C VAL A 51 -0.18 2.23 -3.07
N ILE A 52 -1.04 1.47 -2.38
CA ILE A 52 -0.59 0.65 -1.26
C ILE A 52 0.48 -0.34 -1.72
N GLU A 53 0.25 -1.01 -2.83
CA GLU A 53 1.23 -1.97 -3.33
C GLU A 53 2.53 -1.29 -3.73
N ALA A 54 2.42 -0.12 -4.34
CA ALA A 54 3.62 0.62 -4.70
C ALA A 54 4.41 1.06 -3.47
N ILE A 55 3.71 1.48 -2.43
CA ILE A 55 4.37 1.87 -1.19
C ILE A 55 5.05 0.65 -0.56
N GLU A 56 4.40 -0.49 -0.58
CA GLU A 56 4.99 -1.68 0.00
C GLU A 56 6.24 -2.10 -0.75
N ARG A 57 6.23 -1.99 -2.06
CA ARG A 57 7.45 -2.25 -2.83
C ARG A 57 8.55 -1.26 -2.46
N ALA A 58 8.18 0.00 -2.25
CA ALA A 58 9.17 1.01 -1.86
C ALA A 58 9.77 0.72 -0.50
N VAL A 59 8.95 0.23 0.44
CA VAL A 59 9.47 -0.15 1.76
C VAL A 59 10.51 -1.25 1.63
N TRP A 60 10.21 -2.26 0.84
CA TRP A 60 11.17 -3.35 0.59
C TRP A 60 12.46 -2.81 0.00
N HIS A 61 12.33 -1.91 -0.96
CA HIS A 61 13.49 -1.35 -1.64
C HIS A 61 14.34 -0.53 -0.67
N GLU A 62 13.68 0.29 0.16
CA GLU A 62 14.44 1.09 1.12
C GLU A 62 15.16 0.24 2.13
N ARG A 63 14.54 -0.84 2.56
CA ARG A 63 15.19 -1.76 3.48
C ARG A 63 16.38 -2.44 2.83
N PHE A 64 16.26 -2.79 1.56
CA PHE A 64 17.35 -3.38 0.84
C PHE A 64 18.52 -2.40 0.68
N ILE A 65 18.21 -1.14 0.39
CA ILE A 65 19.25 -0.12 0.28
C ILE A 65 19.97 0.06 1.60
N ALA A 66 19.22 0.06 2.70
CA ALA A 66 19.82 0.26 4.02
C ALA A 66 20.67 -0.92 4.46
N ASP A 67 20.31 -2.12 4.02
CA ASP A 67 21.05 -3.32 4.39
C ASP A 67 21.16 -4.21 3.15
N PRO A 68 22.25 -4.10 2.42
CA PRO A 68 22.42 -4.89 1.21
C PRO A 68 22.40 -6.40 1.42
N LYS A 69 22.59 -6.84 2.66
CA LYS A 69 22.50 -8.27 2.97
C LYS A 69 21.08 -8.75 3.14
N PHE A 70 20.14 -7.82 3.26
CA PHE A 70 18.75 -8.16 3.42
C PHE A 70 18.23 -8.69 2.09
N GLU A 71 17.74 -9.93 2.12
CA GLU A 71 17.22 -10.56 0.91
C GLU A 71 15.74 -10.80 1.10
N PRO A 72 14.94 -9.79 0.83
CA PRO A 72 13.51 -9.95 1.00
C PRO A 72 12.96 -10.90 -0.05
N LEU A 73 12.07 -11.78 0.39
CA LEU A 73 11.26 -12.51 -0.56
C LEU A 73 10.29 -11.51 -1.14
N SER A 74 10.43 -11.27 -2.42
CA SER A 74 9.57 -10.30 -3.06
C SER A 74 8.13 -10.79 -2.99
N PRO A 75 7.24 -10.01 -2.41
CA PRO A 75 5.83 -10.40 -2.37
C PRO A 75 5.19 -10.40 -3.75
N PHE A 76 5.92 -9.91 -4.74
CA PHE A 76 5.41 -9.83 -6.09
C PHE A 76 6.06 -10.84 -7.01
N GLY A 77 6.87 -11.72 -6.46
CA GLY A 77 7.49 -12.77 -7.24
C GLY A 77 8.61 -12.33 -8.15
N PHE A 78 9.13 -11.15 -7.96
CA PHE A 78 10.23 -10.67 -8.79
C PHE A 78 11.53 -11.32 -8.41
N ARG A 79 12.31 -11.54 -9.42
CA ARG A 79 13.69 -11.95 -9.26
C ARG A 79 14.54 -10.98 -10.03
N SER A 80 15.51 -10.47 -9.38
CA SER A 80 16.42 -9.58 -10.10
C SER A 80 17.48 -10.36 -10.82
#